data_5068f0b6d25c2318835fe834d239b835
#
_entry.id   5068f0b6d25c2318835fe834d239b835
#
_cell.length_a   1.000
_cell.length_b   1.000
_cell.length_c   1.000
_cell.angle_alpha   90.00
_cell.angle_beta   90.00
_cell.angle_gamma   90.00
#
_symmetry.space_group_name_H-M   'P 1'
#
loop_
_entity.id
_entity.type
_entity.pdbx_description
1 polymer ?
#
loop_
_entity_poly.entity_id
_entity_poly.type
_entity_poly.pdbx_seq_one_letter_code
_entity_poly.pdbx_strand_id
1 'polypeptide(L)'
;MLNPQNGTLFFGGIAERTLSMKLPEFRKQIETYSIEELRYLTAELYKAIPKKIKEEKDIDPLVLSVPEHFKENGTGKASSPSKVKKAPDLGALESEIELFLENAYAQNYFAPNRFVPKHERPKWRFKVKNYIKTLRDHYTEGEEAETAALLLEKLYRMLCYGCCYYIFSTTDPFQSIGMRQNELLDLVIKKSFACGVTSERICKMEEISTLSGLSYDMLSGSLLSVLAANLKTADMKETAIAEAKKLRQKIVSIRYSDREQKNSLTTLILMIHFSLCEY
;
A
#
# COMPACT_ATOMS: atom_id res chain seq x y z
N MET A 1 -1.66 -28.15 74.77
CA MET A 1 -0.32 -27.54 74.68
C MET A 1 -0.24 -26.84 73.30
N LEU A 2 0.08 -25.59 73.37
CA LEU A 2 0.25 -24.64 72.31
C LEU A 2 1.36 -25.04 71.32
N ASN A 3 1.21 -24.78 70.02
CA ASN A 3 2.01 -23.78 69.33
C ASN A 3 1.46 -23.40 67.97
N PRO A 4 1.38 -22.11 67.63
CA PRO A 4 0.98 -21.56 66.35
C PRO A 4 2.22 -21.24 65.53
N GLN A 5 1.99 -20.80 64.24
CA GLN A 5 2.92 -20.20 63.32
C GLN A 5 3.19 -21.07 62.07
N ASN A 6 2.75 -20.73 60.92
CA ASN A 6 3.22 -19.65 60.08
C ASN A 6 2.31 -19.56 58.85
N GLY A 7 1.54 -18.48 58.79
CA GLY A 7 0.90 -18.09 57.53
C GLY A 7 1.94 -17.51 56.58
N THR A 8 2.20 -18.20 55.52
CA THR A 8 2.92 -17.62 54.39
C THR A 8 1.91 -17.16 53.37
N LEU A 9 1.64 -15.87 53.36
CA LEU A 9 0.90 -15.19 52.29
C LEU A 9 1.71 -15.29 51.00
N PHE A 10 1.25 -16.11 50.08
CA PHE A 10 1.71 -16.05 48.70
C PHE A 10 1.15 -14.76 48.07
N PHE A 11 1.97 -13.74 48.03
CA PHE A 11 1.73 -12.61 47.06
C PHE A 11 1.94 -13.14 45.66
N GLY A 12 0.81 -13.42 45.01
CA GLY A 12 0.80 -13.65 43.59
C GLY A 12 1.31 -12.39 42.85
N GLY A 13 2.47 -12.49 42.23
CA GLY A 13 3.03 -11.46 41.39
C GLY A 13 2.07 -11.15 40.24
N ILE A 14 1.36 -10.04 40.34
CA ILE A 14 0.68 -9.41 39.21
C ILE A 14 1.80 -8.93 38.33
N ALA A 15 2.03 -9.64 37.24
CA ALA A 15 2.86 -9.13 36.13
C ALA A 15 2.27 -7.77 35.72
N GLU A 16 2.93 -6.69 36.08
CA GLU A 16 2.66 -5.36 35.57
C GLU A 16 2.76 -5.41 34.04
N ARG A 17 1.63 -5.56 33.38
CA ARG A 17 1.51 -5.23 31.95
C ARG A 17 1.78 -3.74 31.87
N THR A 18 2.96 -3.36 31.39
CA THR A 18 3.27 -2.01 30.97
C THR A 18 2.28 -1.65 29.85
N LEU A 19 1.19 -1.00 30.24
CA LEU A 19 0.20 -0.44 29.31
C LEU A 19 0.88 0.71 28.55
N SER A 20 1.44 0.40 27.39
CA SER A 20 1.97 1.42 26.47
C SER A 20 0.78 2.16 25.84
N MET A 21 0.52 3.37 26.34
CA MET A 21 -0.51 4.26 25.79
C MET A 21 -0.12 4.68 24.37
N LYS A 22 -1.06 4.60 23.43
CA LYS A 22 -0.84 5.06 22.06
C LYS A 22 -0.95 6.58 21.96
N LEU A 23 -0.21 7.20 21.03
CA LEU A 23 -0.18 8.66 20.87
C LEU A 23 -1.57 9.31 20.70
N PRO A 24 -2.55 8.74 19.98
CA PRO A 24 -3.91 9.30 19.90
C PRO A 24 -4.65 9.32 21.25
N GLU A 25 -4.46 8.27 22.05
CA GLU A 25 -5.05 8.16 23.40
C GLU A 25 -4.42 9.19 24.35
N PHE A 26 -3.10 9.33 24.28
CA PHE A 26 -2.37 10.35 25.03
C PHE A 26 -2.86 11.77 24.66
N ARG A 27 -3.02 12.10 23.38
CA ARG A 27 -3.55 13.41 22.94
C ARG A 27 -4.93 13.69 23.52
N LYS A 28 -5.82 12.72 23.44
CA LYS A 28 -7.18 12.85 23.98
C LYS A 28 -7.16 13.07 25.51
N GLN A 29 -6.22 12.43 26.21
CA GLN A 29 -6.09 12.57 27.65
C GLN A 29 -5.59 13.95 28.05
N ILE A 30 -4.58 14.50 27.36
CA ILE A 30 -4.02 15.82 27.67
C ILE A 30 -4.96 16.98 27.33
N GLU A 31 -5.96 16.77 26.44
CA GLU A 31 -7.01 17.76 26.16
C GLU A 31 -7.89 18.07 27.37
N THR A 32 -7.95 17.16 28.35
CA THR A 32 -8.75 17.31 29.57
C THR A 32 -8.02 18.04 30.69
N TYR A 33 -6.70 18.30 30.54
CA TYR A 33 -5.87 18.87 31.60
C TYR A 33 -5.84 20.40 31.57
N SER A 34 -5.78 20.99 32.74
CA SER A 34 -5.52 22.42 32.90
C SER A 34 -4.09 22.78 32.47
N ILE A 35 -3.84 24.09 32.24
CA ILE A 35 -2.52 24.58 31.89
C ILE A 35 -1.48 24.23 32.95
N GLU A 36 -1.86 24.28 34.23
CA GLU A 36 -0.97 23.98 35.35
C GLU A 36 -0.61 22.48 35.37
N GLU A 37 -1.59 21.60 35.16
CA GLU A 37 -1.37 20.17 35.06
C GLU A 37 -0.51 19.81 33.84
N LEU A 38 -0.70 20.47 32.70
CA LEU A 38 0.15 20.30 31.52
C LEU A 38 1.60 20.74 31.78
N ARG A 39 1.81 21.84 32.46
CA ARG A 39 3.14 22.30 32.86
C ARG A 39 3.83 21.30 33.78
N TYR A 40 3.11 20.79 34.76
CA TYR A 40 3.62 19.78 35.68
C TYR A 40 3.99 18.50 34.92
N LEU A 41 3.05 17.99 34.10
CA LEU A 41 3.26 16.77 33.30
C LEU A 41 4.48 16.92 32.37
N THR A 42 4.59 18.05 31.69
CA THR A 42 5.71 18.32 30.77
C THR A 42 7.05 18.34 31.51
N ALA A 43 7.11 18.94 32.70
CA ALA A 43 8.31 18.95 33.52
C ALA A 43 8.71 17.54 34.00
N GLU A 44 7.75 16.71 34.39
CA GLU A 44 8.01 15.33 34.80
C GLU A 44 8.46 14.45 33.63
N LEU A 45 7.82 14.59 32.47
CA LEU A 45 8.24 13.91 31.24
C LEU A 45 9.66 14.31 30.84
N TYR A 46 9.99 15.60 30.92
CA TYR A 46 11.34 16.08 30.61
C TYR A 46 12.40 15.52 31.56
N LYS A 47 12.10 15.42 32.87
CA LYS A 47 12.98 14.77 33.86
C LYS A 47 13.19 13.29 33.58
N ALA A 48 12.15 12.60 33.11
CA ALA A 48 12.19 11.16 32.82
C ALA A 48 13.02 10.82 31.57
N ILE A 49 13.31 11.78 30.67
CA ILE A 49 14.09 11.55 29.47
C ILE A 49 15.59 11.45 29.82
N PRO A 50 16.26 10.33 29.52
CA PRO A 50 17.70 10.17 29.75
C PRO A 50 18.50 11.24 28.96
N LYS A 51 19.63 11.70 29.57
CA LYS A 51 20.48 12.76 28.97
C LYS A 51 20.92 12.42 27.52
N LYS A 52 21.30 11.17 27.29
CA LYS A 52 21.68 10.70 25.95
C LYS A 52 20.59 10.86 24.90
N ILE A 53 19.34 10.62 25.27
CA ILE A 53 18.17 10.77 24.37
C ILE A 53 17.88 12.26 24.13
N LYS A 54 18.08 13.12 25.14
CA LYS A 54 17.92 14.58 24.96
C LYS A 54 18.88 15.12 23.91
N GLU A 55 20.14 14.67 23.96
CA GLU A 55 21.19 15.04 23.01
C GLU A 55 20.93 14.45 21.60
N GLU A 56 20.59 13.15 21.50
CA GLU A 56 20.34 12.48 20.21
C GLU A 56 19.09 12.99 19.47
N LYS A 57 18.13 13.56 20.20
CA LYS A 57 16.83 14.01 19.64
C LYS A 57 16.67 15.52 19.66
N ASP A 58 17.71 16.26 19.99
CA ASP A 58 17.70 17.72 20.08
C ASP A 58 16.49 18.25 20.90
N ILE A 59 16.23 17.61 22.08
CA ILE A 59 15.06 17.93 22.89
C ILE A 59 15.18 19.34 23.49
N ASP A 60 16.38 19.74 23.90
CA ASP A 60 16.60 21.07 24.53
C ASP A 60 16.35 22.21 23.53
N PRO A 61 16.85 22.18 22.27
CA PRO A 61 16.44 23.12 21.23
C PRO A 61 14.94 23.16 20.98
N LEU A 62 14.27 21.99 20.95
CA LEU A 62 12.82 21.91 20.80
C LEU A 62 12.08 22.64 21.93
N VAL A 63 12.50 22.45 23.19
CA VAL A 63 11.89 23.13 24.35
C VAL A 63 12.10 24.64 24.31
N LEU A 64 13.27 25.10 23.84
CA LEU A 64 13.59 26.55 23.77
C LEU A 64 12.84 27.23 22.60
N SER A 65 12.52 26.53 21.53
CA SER A 65 11.90 27.08 20.32
C SER A 65 10.50 26.48 20.03
N VAL A 66 9.78 26.08 21.08
CA VAL A 66 8.40 25.51 20.95
C VAL A 66 7.49 26.34 20.04
N PRO A 67 7.43 27.73 20.12
CA PRO A 67 6.56 28.49 19.25
C PRO A 67 6.92 28.40 17.77
N GLU A 68 8.21 28.27 17.44
CA GLU A 68 8.70 28.11 16.06
C GLU A 68 8.44 26.71 15.55
N HIS A 69 8.80 25.70 16.35
CA HIS A 69 8.50 24.30 16.06
C HIS A 69 7.00 24.00 15.95
N PHE A 70 6.18 24.68 16.76
CA PHE A 70 4.74 24.57 16.69
C PHE A 70 4.18 25.18 15.40
N LYS A 71 4.77 26.28 14.91
CA LYS A 71 4.42 26.86 13.60
C LYS A 71 4.84 25.98 12.44
N GLU A 72 5.97 25.29 12.54
CA GLU A 72 6.50 24.43 11.49
C GLU A 72 5.86 23.03 11.47
N ASN A 73 5.59 22.45 12.63
CA ASN A 73 5.17 21.05 12.79
C ASN A 73 3.89 20.88 13.62
N GLY A 74 3.31 21.98 14.12
CA GLY A 74 2.14 21.91 14.99
C GLY A 74 0.93 21.34 14.27
N THR A 75 0.32 20.32 14.88
CA THR A 75 -0.90 19.65 14.42
C THR A 75 -2.15 20.49 14.73
N GLY A 76 -2.07 21.80 14.66
CA GLY A 76 -3.24 22.63 14.51
C GLY A 76 -3.75 22.46 13.09
N LYS A 77 -4.78 21.64 12.90
CA LYS A 77 -5.60 21.68 11.69
C LYS A 77 -6.41 22.97 11.64
N ALA A 78 -5.74 24.12 11.61
CA ALA A 78 -6.21 25.20 10.77
C ALA A 78 -5.69 24.83 9.39
N SER A 79 -6.57 24.64 8.45
CA SER A 79 -6.28 24.45 7.05
C SER A 79 -5.47 25.64 6.54
N SER A 80 -4.14 25.62 6.77
CA SER A 80 -3.24 26.31 5.88
C SER A 80 -3.38 25.61 4.55
N PRO A 81 -3.51 26.34 3.43
CA PRO A 81 -3.53 25.69 2.13
C PRO A 81 -2.29 24.81 2.08
N SER A 82 -2.51 23.51 1.97
CA SER A 82 -1.44 22.56 1.73
C SER A 82 -0.59 23.19 0.65
N LYS A 83 0.69 23.45 0.91
CA LYS A 83 1.64 23.66 -0.17
C LYS A 83 1.41 22.47 -1.06
N VAL A 84 0.73 22.68 -2.17
CA VAL A 84 0.56 21.67 -3.22
C VAL A 84 1.99 21.27 -3.51
N LYS A 85 2.39 20.09 -3.03
CA LYS A 85 3.70 19.54 -3.35
C LYS A 85 3.66 19.47 -4.86
N LYS A 86 4.43 20.33 -5.51
CA LYS A 86 4.53 20.35 -6.98
C LYS A 86 4.73 18.90 -7.38
N ALA A 87 3.89 18.41 -8.29
CA ALA A 87 4.03 17.06 -8.80
C ALA A 87 5.50 16.86 -9.21
N PRO A 88 6.14 15.76 -8.86
CA PRO A 88 7.48 15.46 -9.39
C PRO A 88 7.48 15.54 -10.91
N ASP A 89 8.61 15.79 -11.53
CA ASP A 89 8.73 15.71 -12.98
C ASP A 89 8.42 14.28 -13.43
N LEU A 90 7.39 14.12 -14.28
CA LEU A 90 6.91 12.80 -14.70
C LEU A 90 7.96 12.08 -15.54
N GLY A 91 8.70 12.79 -16.41
CA GLY A 91 9.74 12.18 -17.24
C GLY A 91 10.89 11.60 -16.43
N ALA A 92 11.31 12.32 -15.37
CA ALA A 92 12.31 11.80 -14.44
C ALA A 92 11.77 10.59 -13.65
N LEU A 93 10.51 10.64 -13.20
CA LEU A 93 9.85 9.54 -12.49
C LEU A 93 9.68 8.31 -13.39
N GLU A 94 9.28 8.49 -14.64
CA GLU A 94 9.18 7.43 -15.64
C GLU A 94 10.52 6.73 -15.82
N SER A 95 11.59 7.50 -16.07
CA SER A 95 12.94 6.96 -16.24
C SER A 95 13.40 6.18 -15.00
N GLU A 96 13.08 6.66 -13.79
CA GLU A 96 13.42 5.97 -12.55
C GLU A 96 12.62 4.65 -12.40
N ILE A 97 11.33 4.65 -12.75
CA ILE A 97 10.48 3.45 -12.69
C ILE A 97 10.93 2.43 -13.73
N GLU A 98 11.22 2.83 -14.97
CA GLU A 98 11.68 1.91 -16.01
C GLU A 98 13.01 1.24 -15.60
N LEU A 99 13.98 2.00 -15.14
CA LEU A 99 15.25 1.46 -14.61
C LEU A 99 14.99 0.52 -13.42
N PHE A 100 14.04 0.86 -12.57
CA PHE A 100 13.65 0.00 -11.46
C PHE A 100 13.06 -1.32 -11.95
N LEU A 101 12.17 -1.31 -12.96
CA LEU A 101 11.56 -2.50 -13.54
C LEU A 101 12.62 -3.41 -14.19
N GLU A 102 13.53 -2.83 -14.97
CA GLU A 102 14.66 -3.57 -15.57
C GLU A 102 15.48 -4.29 -14.49
N ASN A 103 15.86 -3.59 -13.43
CA ASN A 103 16.60 -4.16 -12.31
C ASN A 103 15.81 -5.25 -11.57
N ALA A 104 14.49 -5.10 -11.44
CA ALA A 104 13.63 -6.10 -10.81
C ALA A 104 13.58 -7.39 -11.64
N TYR A 105 13.33 -7.28 -12.94
CA TYR A 105 13.32 -8.44 -13.84
C TYR A 105 14.70 -9.10 -14.00
N ALA A 106 15.76 -8.32 -13.91
CA ALA A 106 17.14 -8.83 -13.86
C ALA A 106 17.54 -9.47 -12.50
N GLN A 107 16.59 -9.54 -11.54
CA GLN A 107 16.79 -10.10 -10.19
C GLN A 107 17.82 -9.34 -9.33
N ASN A 108 18.17 -8.10 -9.64
CA ASN A 108 19.12 -7.30 -8.87
C ASN A 108 18.64 -7.00 -7.45
N TYR A 109 17.35 -7.23 -7.14
CA TYR A 109 16.76 -7.06 -5.80
C TYR A 109 16.55 -8.38 -5.05
N PHE A 110 17.00 -9.50 -5.60
CA PHE A 110 16.79 -10.83 -5.02
C PHE A 110 17.71 -11.13 -3.82
N ALA A 111 18.82 -10.41 -3.64
CA ALA A 111 19.81 -10.70 -2.61
C ALA A 111 19.17 -10.93 -1.22
N PRO A 112 19.45 -12.08 -0.55
CA PRO A 112 18.86 -12.41 0.73
C PRO A 112 19.26 -11.40 1.81
N ASN A 113 18.29 -10.76 2.44
CA ASN A 113 18.51 -9.70 3.43
C ASN A 113 19.42 -10.11 4.61
N ARG A 114 19.49 -11.41 4.95
CA ARG A 114 20.33 -11.91 6.06
C ARG A 114 21.84 -11.89 5.75
N PHE A 115 22.23 -11.88 4.46
CA PHE A 115 23.63 -11.90 4.03
C PHE A 115 24.15 -10.53 3.58
N VAL A 116 23.27 -9.55 3.44
CA VAL A 116 23.60 -8.21 2.99
C VAL A 116 23.50 -7.24 4.18
N PRO A 117 24.53 -6.41 4.45
CA PRO A 117 24.47 -5.38 5.47
C PRO A 117 23.25 -4.48 5.33
N LYS A 118 22.72 -4.00 6.44
CA LYS A 118 21.43 -3.29 6.48
C LYS A 118 21.39 -2.04 5.57
N HIS A 119 22.52 -1.36 5.39
CA HIS A 119 22.65 -0.16 4.56
C HIS A 119 22.73 -0.47 3.06
N GLU A 120 23.16 -1.69 2.69
CA GLU A 120 23.29 -2.16 1.30
C GLU A 120 22.05 -2.87 0.79
N ARG A 121 21.08 -3.17 1.69
CA ARG A 121 19.85 -3.89 1.30
C ARG A 121 19.03 -3.07 0.32
N PRO A 122 18.59 -3.68 -0.78
CA PRO A 122 17.70 -3.00 -1.73
C PRO A 122 16.41 -2.58 -1.01
N LYS A 123 16.13 -1.29 -1.04
CA LYS A 123 14.91 -0.71 -0.43
C LYS A 123 13.73 -0.76 -1.39
N TRP A 124 13.63 -1.79 -2.22
CA TRP A 124 12.66 -1.92 -3.29
C TRP A 124 11.20 -1.72 -2.82
N ARG A 125 10.83 -2.24 -1.65
CA ARG A 125 9.47 -2.11 -1.09
C ARG A 125 9.06 -0.66 -0.90
N PHE A 126 9.98 0.15 -0.37
CA PHE A 126 9.73 1.58 -0.15
C PHE A 126 9.68 2.35 -1.46
N LYS A 127 10.52 1.98 -2.44
CA LYS A 127 10.50 2.58 -3.77
C LYS A 127 9.16 2.31 -4.46
N VAL A 128 8.74 1.05 -4.57
CA VAL A 128 7.46 0.67 -5.19
C VAL A 128 6.29 1.37 -4.50
N LYS A 129 6.27 1.38 -3.16
CA LYS A 129 5.22 2.06 -2.40
C LYS A 129 5.17 3.56 -2.68
N ASN A 130 6.34 4.20 -2.81
CA ASN A 130 6.42 5.62 -3.13
C ASN A 130 5.99 5.90 -4.57
N TYR A 131 6.38 5.08 -5.55
CA TYR A 131 5.95 5.19 -6.94
C TYR A 131 4.42 5.10 -7.05
N ILE A 132 3.82 4.04 -6.50
CA ILE A 132 2.37 3.87 -6.50
C ILE A 132 1.67 5.07 -5.86
N LYS A 133 2.16 5.55 -4.70
CA LYS A 133 1.60 6.72 -4.04
C LYS A 133 1.69 7.96 -4.90
N THR A 134 2.85 8.24 -5.50
CA THR A 134 3.05 9.41 -6.35
C THR A 134 2.15 9.38 -7.59
N LEU A 135 2.09 8.23 -8.28
CA LEU A 135 1.25 8.04 -9.47
C LEU A 135 -0.25 8.11 -9.14
N ARG A 136 -0.65 7.68 -7.93
CA ARG A 136 -2.03 7.80 -7.46
C ARG A 136 -2.42 9.25 -7.18
N ASP A 137 -1.57 9.98 -6.46
CA ASP A 137 -1.88 11.28 -5.88
C ASP A 137 -1.67 12.44 -6.86
N HIS A 138 -0.94 12.21 -7.97
CA HIS A 138 -0.63 13.18 -9.01
C HIS A 138 -1.07 12.68 -10.38
N TYR A 139 -0.90 13.52 -11.41
CA TYR A 139 -1.13 13.18 -12.82
C TYR A 139 -2.56 12.67 -13.12
N THR A 140 -3.54 13.57 -12.96
CA THR A 140 -4.95 13.22 -13.09
C THR A 140 -5.54 13.59 -14.46
N GLU A 141 -4.85 14.39 -15.25
CA GLU A 141 -5.36 14.96 -16.52
C GLU A 141 -4.30 14.94 -17.62
N GLY A 142 -4.76 14.93 -18.85
CA GLY A 142 -3.93 15.04 -20.06
C GLY A 142 -3.04 13.80 -20.31
N GLU A 143 -1.98 14.02 -21.11
CA GLU A 143 -1.01 12.98 -21.48
C GLU A 143 -0.25 12.41 -20.26
N GLU A 144 -0.06 13.23 -19.25
CA GLU A 144 0.58 12.78 -17.99
C GLU A 144 -0.26 11.71 -17.26
N ALA A 145 -1.60 11.78 -17.35
CA ALA A 145 -2.48 10.78 -16.78
C ALA A 145 -2.35 9.42 -17.50
N GLU A 146 -2.17 9.44 -18.81
CA GLU A 146 -1.96 8.22 -19.58
C GLU A 146 -0.64 7.54 -19.23
N THR A 147 0.44 8.31 -19.17
CA THR A 147 1.75 7.82 -18.76
C THR A 147 1.70 7.26 -17.33
N ALA A 148 1.05 7.97 -16.41
CA ALA A 148 0.90 7.51 -15.04
C ALA A 148 0.08 6.20 -14.93
N ALA A 149 -0.99 6.06 -15.71
CA ALA A 149 -1.78 4.84 -15.77
C ALA A 149 -0.96 3.65 -16.31
N LEU A 150 -0.17 3.89 -17.37
CA LEU A 150 0.72 2.88 -17.93
C LEU A 150 1.81 2.44 -16.95
N LEU A 151 2.41 3.37 -16.23
CA LEU A 151 3.44 3.06 -15.22
C LEU A 151 2.86 2.27 -14.05
N LEU A 152 1.63 2.60 -13.59
CA LEU A 152 0.93 1.80 -12.57
C LEU A 152 0.63 0.38 -13.07
N GLU A 153 0.21 0.23 -14.32
CA GLU A 153 -0.01 -1.09 -14.93
C GLU A 153 1.30 -1.91 -14.96
N LYS A 154 2.41 -1.31 -15.38
CA LYS A 154 3.72 -1.97 -15.42
C LYS A 154 4.15 -2.41 -14.02
N LEU A 155 3.99 -1.57 -12.99
CA LEU A 155 4.28 -1.92 -11.60
C LEU A 155 3.39 -3.06 -11.10
N TYR A 156 2.09 -3.05 -11.43
CA TYR A 156 1.17 -4.13 -11.09
C TYR A 156 1.59 -5.46 -11.74
N ARG A 157 1.89 -5.45 -13.06
CA ARG A 157 2.37 -6.64 -13.78
C ARG A 157 3.66 -7.20 -13.18
N MET A 158 4.60 -6.35 -12.81
CA MET A 158 5.85 -6.74 -12.16
C MET A 158 5.60 -7.41 -10.80
N LEU A 159 4.67 -6.88 -9.99
CA LEU A 159 4.31 -7.49 -8.71
C LEU A 159 3.63 -8.85 -8.90
N CYS A 160 2.71 -8.99 -9.86
CA CYS A 160 2.12 -10.29 -10.23
C CYS A 160 3.20 -11.28 -10.69
N TYR A 161 4.13 -10.84 -11.54
CA TYR A 161 5.26 -11.67 -11.97
C TYR A 161 6.10 -12.12 -10.77
N GLY A 162 6.34 -11.24 -9.80
CA GLY A 162 7.05 -11.54 -8.57
C GLY A 162 6.34 -12.51 -7.61
N CYS A 163 5.04 -12.76 -7.78
CA CYS A 163 4.32 -13.83 -7.08
C CYS A 163 4.62 -15.23 -7.69
N CYS A 164 4.97 -15.30 -8.98
CA CYS A 164 5.29 -16.53 -9.67
C CYS A 164 6.79 -16.83 -9.71
N TYR A 165 7.61 -15.78 -9.75
CA TYR A 165 9.04 -15.87 -9.97
C TYR A 165 9.82 -15.08 -8.92
N TYR A 166 10.97 -15.60 -8.52
CA TYR A 166 11.82 -14.98 -7.48
C TYR A 166 12.60 -13.78 -8.03
N ILE A 167 11.91 -12.67 -8.29
CA ILE A 167 12.57 -11.38 -8.61
C ILE A 167 12.92 -10.57 -7.36
N PHE A 168 12.30 -10.94 -6.23
CA PHE A 168 12.56 -10.36 -4.90
C PHE A 168 12.84 -11.49 -3.89
N SER A 169 13.42 -11.14 -2.74
CA SER A 169 13.60 -12.06 -1.61
C SER A 169 12.30 -12.34 -0.84
N THR A 170 11.17 -12.43 -1.55
CA THR A 170 9.85 -12.72 -1.02
C THR A 170 9.03 -13.45 -2.06
N THR A 171 8.10 -14.27 -1.61
CA THR A 171 7.14 -14.99 -2.45
C THR A 171 5.84 -14.22 -2.65
N ASP A 172 5.60 -13.18 -1.83
CA ASP A 172 4.45 -12.29 -1.96
C ASP A 172 4.90 -10.81 -1.90
N PRO A 173 5.14 -10.20 -3.06
CA PRO A 173 5.49 -8.78 -3.17
C PRO A 173 4.39 -7.85 -2.67
N PHE A 174 3.10 -8.16 -2.88
CA PHE A 174 1.98 -7.33 -2.43
C PHE A 174 1.93 -7.22 -0.91
N GLN A 175 2.02 -8.34 -0.22
CA GLN A 175 2.12 -8.36 1.24
C GLN A 175 3.36 -7.60 1.73
N SER A 176 4.48 -7.72 1.02
CA SER A 176 5.73 -7.03 1.35
C SER A 176 5.66 -5.52 1.26
N ILE A 177 4.88 -4.97 0.33
CA ILE A 177 4.62 -3.53 0.22
C ILE A 177 3.45 -3.07 1.09
N GLY A 178 2.73 -4.00 1.74
CA GLY A 178 1.58 -3.70 2.59
C GLY A 178 0.40 -3.11 1.82
N MET A 179 0.15 -3.62 0.61
CA MET A 179 -0.97 -3.24 -0.25
C MET A 179 -1.64 -4.50 -0.78
N ARG A 180 -2.96 -4.57 -0.76
CA ARG A 180 -3.70 -5.71 -1.31
C ARG A 180 -3.71 -5.66 -2.84
N GLN A 181 -3.61 -6.82 -3.46
CA GLN A 181 -3.59 -6.93 -4.92
C GLN A 181 -4.86 -6.36 -5.57
N ASN A 182 -6.04 -6.63 -5.01
CA ASN A 182 -7.30 -6.10 -5.50
C ASN A 182 -7.40 -4.56 -5.37
N GLU A 183 -6.83 -3.96 -4.32
CA GLU A 183 -6.80 -2.51 -4.14
C GLU A 183 -5.91 -1.84 -5.20
N LEU A 184 -4.76 -2.44 -5.51
CA LEU A 184 -3.88 -1.92 -6.55
C LEU A 184 -4.50 -2.12 -7.93
N LEU A 185 -5.12 -3.26 -8.21
CA LEU A 185 -5.83 -3.49 -9.47
C LEU A 185 -6.96 -2.48 -9.68
N ASP A 186 -7.77 -2.21 -8.65
CA ASP A 186 -8.83 -1.21 -8.70
C ASP A 186 -8.28 0.19 -9.03
N LEU A 187 -7.14 0.55 -8.42
CA LEU A 187 -6.46 1.81 -8.73
C LEU A 187 -6.00 1.86 -10.20
N VAL A 188 -5.39 0.78 -10.70
CA VAL A 188 -4.93 0.70 -12.12
C VAL A 188 -6.11 0.85 -13.07
N ILE A 189 -7.19 0.11 -12.84
CA ILE A 189 -8.40 0.17 -13.68
C ILE A 189 -8.99 1.59 -13.68
N LYS A 190 -9.16 2.19 -12.50
CA LYS A 190 -9.72 3.54 -12.37
C LYS A 190 -8.86 4.59 -13.07
N LYS A 191 -7.54 4.54 -12.92
CA LYS A 191 -6.63 5.46 -13.61
C LYS A 191 -6.65 5.25 -15.11
N SER A 192 -6.69 4.00 -15.59
CA SER A 192 -6.80 3.69 -17.02
C SER A 192 -8.12 4.20 -17.61
N PHE A 193 -9.26 3.96 -16.95
CA PHE A 193 -10.57 4.38 -17.45
C PHE A 193 -10.80 5.90 -17.32
N ALA A 194 -10.13 6.58 -16.39
CA ALA A 194 -10.16 8.04 -16.31
C ALA A 194 -9.57 8.71 -17.55
N CYS A 195 -8.63 8.06 -18.24
CA CYS A 195 -8.08 8.53 -19.51
C CYS A 195 -9.01 8.26 -20.72
N GLY A 196 -10.23 7.79 -20.49
CA GLY A 196 -11.23 7.39 -21.49
C GLY A 196 -11.39 5.88 -21.57
N VAL A 197 -12.60 5.45 -21.86
CA VAL A 197 -12.94 4.03 -21.99
C VAL A 197 -12.92 3.64 -23.47
N THR A 198 -11.97 2.79 -23.84
CA THR A 198 -11.84 2.24 -25.20
C THR A 198 -11.82 0.71 -25.15
N SER A 199 -12.18 0.04 -26.24
CA SER A 199 -12.09 -1.42 -26.36
C SER A 199 -10.68 -1.93 -26.04
N GLU A 200 -9.65 -1.21 -26.49
CA GLU A 200 -8.25 -1.58 -26.21
C GLU A 200 -7.93 -1.52 -24.72
N ARG A 201 -8.37 -0.47 -24.02
CA ARG A 201 -8.16 -0.35 -22.57
C ARG A 201 -8.93 -1.41 -21.79
N ILE A 202 -10.16 -1.70 -22.18
CA ILE A 202 -10.95 -2.79 -21.59
C ILE A 202 -10.20 -4.11 -21.77
N CYS A 203 -9.75 -4.43 -22.98
CA CYS A 203 -8.98 -5.65 -23.25
C CYS A 203 -7.70 -5.73 -22.39
N LYS A 204 -6.95 -4.64 -22.26
CA LYS A 204 -5.77 -4.58 -21.36
C LYS A 204 -6.14 -4.85 -19.88
N MET A 205 -7.25 -4.28 -19.41
CA MET A 205 -7.71 -4.52 -18.02
C MET A 205 -8.17 -5.97 -17.82
N GLU A 206 -8.75 -6.61 -18.81
CA GLU A 206 -9.06 -8.04 -18.81
C GLU A 206 -7.80 -8.90 -18.73
N GLU A 207 -6.80 -8.57 -19.55
CA GLU A 207 -5.51 -9.25 -19.50
C GLU A 207 -4.88 -9.20 -18.12
N ILE A 208 -4.78 -8.01 -17.51
CA ILE A 208 -4.13 -7.87 -16.19
C ILE A 208 -4.96 -8.48 -15.05
N SER A 209 -6.28 -8.52 -15.17
CA SER A 209 -7.18 -9.13 -14.18
C SER A 209 -7.15 -10.66 -14.23
N THR A 210 -6.64 -11.23 -15.31
CA THR A 210 -6.54 -12.69 -15.54
C THR A 210 -5.10 -13.20 -15.51
N LEU A 211 -4.13 -12.36 -15.10
CA LEU A 211 -2.74 -12.77 -14.97
C LEU A 211 -2.59 -13.89 -13.93
N SER A 212 -1.67 -14.82 -14.20
CA SER A 212 -1.12 -15.69 -13.18
C SER A 212 -0.26 -14.88 -12.22
N GLY A 213 -0.19 -15.28 -10.96
CA GLY A 213 0.58 -14.56 -9.95
C GLY A 213 -0.34 -13.81 -8.99
N LEU A 214 -0.97 -14.63 -8.14
CA LEU A 214 -1.85 -14.14 -7.09
C LEU A 214 -1.07 -13.97 -5.77
N SER A 215 -1.35 -12.90 -5.07
CA SER A 215 -1.00 -12.75 -3.65
C SER A 215 -1.69 -13.85 -2.84
N TYR A 216 -1.08 -14.27 -1.73
CA TYR A 216 -1.64 -15.33 -0.87
C TYR A 216 -3.06 -15.04 -0.37
N ASP A 217 -3.41 -13.77 -0.23
CA ASP A 217 -4.72 -13.35 0.26
C ASP A 217 -5.77 -13.26 -0.85
N MET A 218 -5.40 -13.57 -2.12
CA MET A 218 -6.27 -13.33 -3.26
C MET A 218 -6.67 -14.64 -3.94
N LEU A 219 -7.93 -14.66 -4.38
CA LEU A 219 -8.46 -15.63 -5.31
C LEU A 219 -8.67 -14.96 -6.67
N SER A 220 -8.49 -15.70 -7.75
CA SER A 220 -8.68 -15.15 -9.11
C SER A 220 -10.07 -14.53 -9.30
N GLY A 221 -11.11 -15.13 -8.74
CA GLY A 221 -12.47 -14.59 -8.79
C GLY A 221 -12.63 -13.21 -8.15
N SER A 222 -11.83 -12.86 -7.13
CA SER A 222 -11.89 -11.54 -6.50
C SER A 222 -11.31 -10.43 -7.39
N LEU A 223 -10.32 -10.74 -8.23
CA LEU A 223 -9.78 -9.78 -9.20
C LEU A 223 -10.76 -9.53 -10.35
N LEU A 224 -11.46 -10.56 -10.82
CA LEU A 224 -12.51 -10.42 -11.83
C LEU A 224 -13.68 -9.58 -11.32
N SER A 225 -14.05 -9.72 -10.06
CA SER A 225 -15.09 -8.88 -9.44
C SER A 225 -14.70 -7.42 -9.36
N VAL A 226 -13.42 -7.10 -9.16
CA VAL A 226 -12.90 -5.73 -9.20
C VAL A 226 -13.08 -5.13 -10.59
N LEU A 227 -12.73 -5.87 -11.65
CA LEU A 227 -12.94 -5.40 -13.02
C LEU A 227 -14.43 -5.22 -13.32
N ALA A 228 -15.26 -6.24 -13.05
CA ALA A 228 -16.70 -6.16 -13.27
C ALA A 228 -17.35 -4.98 -12.54
N ALA A 229 -16.93 -4.67 -11.32
CA ALA A 229 -17.40 -3.52 -10.55
C ALA A 229 -17.01 -2.16 -11.16
N ASN A 230 -15.99 -2.10 -11.99
CA ASN A 230 -15.55 -0.88 -12.70
C ASN A 230 -16.19 -0.72 -14.10
N LEU A 231 -16.87 -1.73 -14.62
CA LEU A 231 -17.67 -1.64 -15.86
C LEU A 231 -19.05 -1.06 -15.52
N LYS A 232 -19.17 0.27 -15.53
CA LYS A 232 -20.33 0.99 -14.99
C LYS A 232 -21.54 1.04 -15.92
N THR A 233 -21.33 1.01 -17.23
CA THR A 233 -22.42 1.14 -18.22
C THR A 233 -22.65 -0.18 -18.98
N ALA A 234 -23.83 -0.34 -19.56
CA ALA A 234 -24.15 -1.49 -20.38
C ALA A 234 -23.16 -1.59 -21.57
N ASP A 235 -22.86 -0.48 -22.24
CA ASP A 235 -21.90 -0.45 -23.37
C ASP A 235 -20.50 -0.94 -22.95
N MET A 236 -20.01 -0.53 -21.77
CA MET A 236 -18.73 -1.04 -21.24
C MET A 236 -18.79 -2.54 -21.00
N LYS A 237 -19.88 -3.04 -20.46
CA LYS A 237 -20.10 -4.47 -20.16
C LYS A 237 -20.18 -5.29 -21.46
N GLU A 238 -20.93 -4.83 -22.45
CA GLU A 238 -21.03 -5.51 -23.76
C GLU A 238 -19.69 -5.50 -24.50
N THR A 239 -18.98 -4.38 -24.47
CA THR A 239 -17.62 -4.29 -25.03
C THR A 239 -16.68 -5.27 -24.33
N ALA A 240 -16.71 -5.35 -23.00
CA ALA A 240 -15.90 -6.29 -22.24
C ALA A 240 -16.23 -7.75 -22.61
N ILE A 241 -17.50 -8.12 -22.74
CA ILE A 241 -17.87 -9.47 -23.21
C ILE A 241 -17.27 -9.76 -24.59
N ALA A 242 -17.32 -8.78 -25.50
CA ALA A 242 -16.79 -8.95 -26.84
C ALA A 242 -15.27 -9.10 -26.86
N GLU A 243 -14.55 -8.26 -26.11
CA GLU A 243 -13.09 -8.33 -26.00
C GLU A 243 -12.62 -9.59 -25.25
N ALA A 244 -13.28 -9.97 -24.16
CA ALA A 244 -12.98 -11.23 -23.44
C ALA A 244 -13.15 -12.47 -24.34
N LYS A 245 -14.19 -12.49 -25.20
CA LYS A 245 -14.36 -13.57 -26.17
C LYS A 245 -13.22 -13.60 -27.21
N LYS A 246 -12.80 -12.45 -27.74
CA LYS A 246 -11.67 -12.34 -28.67
C LYS A 246 -10.36 -12.76 -28.01
N LEU A 247 -10.08 -12.27 -26.81
CA LEU A 247 -8.89 -12.62 -26.03
C LEU A 247 -8.84 -14.12 -25.78
N ARG A 248 -9.95 -14.72 -25.31
CA ARG A 248 -10.07 -16.15 -25.09
C ARG A 248 -9.80 -17.00 -26.35
N GLN A 249 -10.18 -16.54 -27.53
CA GLN A 249 -9.91 -17.23 -28.80
C GLN A 249 -8.42 -17.18 -29.18
N LYS A 250 -7.73 -16.08 -28.88
CA LYS A 250 -6.30 -15.92 -29.17
C LYS A 250 -5.40 -16.79 -28.30
N ILE A 251 -5.83 -17.16 -27.09
CA ILE A 251 -5.02 -17.96 -26.17
C ILE A 251 -4.93 -19.39 -26.69
N VAL A 252 -3.73 -19.85 -27.01
CA VAL A 252 -3.42 -21.22 -27.37
C VAL A 252 -3.18 -22.00 -26.09
N SER A 253 -4.13 -22.89 -25.70
CA SER A 253 -4.13 -23.60 -24.43
C SER A 253 -3.06 -24.71 -24.36
N ILE A 254 -1.78 -24.34 -24.34
CA ILE A 254 -0.65 -25.28 -24.23
C ILE A 254 -0.27 -25.47 -22.76
N ARG A 255 -0.19 -24.36 -21.99
CA ARG A 255 0.24 -24.37 -20.59
C ARG A 255 -0.97 -24.39 -19.65
N TYR A 256 -0.73 -24.79 -18.40
CA TYR A 256 -1.76 -24.72 -17.34
C TYR A 256 -2.25 -23.28 -17.14
N SER A 257 -1.33 -22.31 -17.09
CA SER A 257 -1.65 -20.87 -17.01
C SER A 257 -2.60 -20.38 -18.10
N ASP A 258 -2.43 -20.88 -19.34
CA ASP A 258 -3.29 -20.49 -20.47
C ASP A 258 -4.72 -21.01 -20.29
N ARG A 259 -4.85 -22.22 -19.73
CA ARG A 259 -6.16 -22.80 -19.40
C ARG A 259 -6.84 -22.05 -18.26
N GLU A 260 -6.08 -21.69 -17.22
CA GLU A 260 -6.60 -20.87 -16.12
C GLU A 260 -7.07 -19.49 -16.61
N GLN A 261 -6.28 -18.84 -17.46
CA GLN A 261 -6.67 -17.57 -18.07
C GLN A 261 -7.95 -17.70 -18.90
N LYS A 262 -8.09 -18.74 -19.72
CA LYS A 262 -9.33 -19.01 -20.46
C LYS A 262 -10.53 -19.23 -19.55
N ASN A 263 -10.36 -19.94 -18.44
CA ASN A 263 -11.42 -20.17 -17.47
C ASN A 263 -11.80 -18.86 -16.77
N SER A 264 -10.82 -18.06 -16.39
CA SER A 264 -11.04 -16.73 -15.79
C SER A 264 -11.82 -15.81 -16.73
N LEU A 265 -11.47 -15.77 -18.02
CA LEU A 265 -12.22 -15.00 -19.01
C LEU A 265 -13.65 -15.53 -19.19
N THR A 266 -13.86 -16.84 -19.14
CA THR A 266 -15.21 -17.42 -19.18
C THR A 266 -16.02 -17.01 -17.95
N THR A 267 -15.41 -17.06 -16.76
CA THR A 267 -16.03 -16.62 -15.52
C THR A 267 -16.39 -15.12 -15.57
N LEU A 268 -15.49 -14.28 -16.08
CA LEU A 268 -15.75 -12.86 -16.28
C LEU A 268 -16.97 -12.61 -17.17
N ILE A 269 -17.02 -13.29 -18.35
CA ILE A 269 -18.16 -13.20 -19.28
C ILE A 269 -19.46 -13.54 -18.56
N LEU A 270 -19.50 -14.63 -17.79
CA LEU A 270 -20.69 -15.02 -17.04
C LEU A 270 -21.07 -13.99 -15.98
N MET A 271 -20.11 -13.50 -15.20
CA MET A 271 -20.35 -12.46 -14.19
C MET A 271 -20.96 -11.20 -14.81
N ILE A 272 -20.44 -10.76 -15.95
CA ILE A 272 -20.95 -9.57 -16.65
C ILE A 272 -22.36 -9.84 -17.20
N HIS A 273 -22.62 -11.01 -17.80
CA HIS A 273 -23.96 -11.37 -18.25
C HIS A 273 -24.98 -11.36 -17.11
N PHE A 274 -24.66 -11.96 -15.96
CA PHE A 274 -25.54 -11.91 -14.79
C PHE A 274 -25.82 -10.47 -14.37
N SER A 275 -24.82 -9.61 -14.35
CA SER A 275 -24.97 -8.20 -13.97
C SER A 275 -25.77 -7.36 -14.99
N LEU A 276 -25.94 -7.83 -16.22
CA LEU A 276 -26.80 -7.21 -17.23
C LEU A 276 -28.26 -7.67 -17.11
N CYS A 277 -28.51 -8.88 -16.58
CA CYS A 277 -29.85 -9.42 -16.39
C CYS A 277 -30.57 -8.87 -15.14
N GLU A 278 -29.84 -8.23 -14.24
CA GLU A 278 -30.40 -7.60 -13.03
C GLU A 278 -30.98 -6.19 -13.26
N TYR A 279 -30.94 -5.69 -14.51
CA TYR A 279 -31.54 -4.46 -14.96
C TYR A 279 -32.70 -4.80 -15.92
#